data_38dda7f9b19558be064eb2be0e2fd2d4
#
_entry.id   38dda7f9b19558be064eb2be0e2fd2d4
#
_cell.length_a   1.000
_cell.length_b   1.000
_cell.length_c   1.000
_cell.angle_alpha   90.00
_cell.angle_beta   90.00
_cell.angle_gamma   90.00
#
_symmetry.space_group_name_H-M   'P 1'
#
loop_
_entity.id
_entity.type
_entity.pdbx_description
1 polymer ?
#
loop_
_entity_poly.entity_id
_entity_poly.type
_entity_poly.pdbx_seq_one_letter_code
_entity_poly.pdbx_strand_id
1 'polypeptide(L)'
;MSILDKAQIGNSVQVNLELSKDRLNKETVEAIKVSPVGKISDFRITDGKGIGVILELSNGEEQWFFEDEIDLLDENGNVIRKIYDKKENN
;
A
#
# COMPACT_ATOMS: atom_id res chain seq x y z
N MET A 1 -8.65 -11.94 -5.30
CA MET A 1 -9.30 -10.64 -5.19
C MET A 1 -8.27 -9.53 -5.31
N SER A 2 -8.58 -8.53 -6.07
CA SER A 2 -7.67 -7.44 -6.33
C SER A 2 -7.98 -6.26 -5.41
N ILE A 3 -6.96 -5.44 -5.17
CA ILE A 3 -7.17 -4.22 -4.40
C ILE A 3 -8.22 -3.33 -5.07
N LEU A 4 -8.36 -3.44 -6.40
CA LEU A 4 -9.33 -2.63 -7.11
C LEU A 4 -10.77 -2.92 -6.69
N ASP A 5 -11.01 -4.07 -6.10
CA ASP A 5 -12.35 -4.42 -5.64
C ASP A 5 -12.75 -3.68 -4.40
N LYS A 6 -11.78 -3.14 -3.66
CA LYS A 6 -12.04 -2.56 -2.36
C LYS A 6 -11.58 -1.13 -2.23
N ALA A 7 -10.58 -0.73 -2.97
CA ALA A 7 -9.90 0.53 -2.73
C ALA A 7 -10.21 1.55 -3.80
N GLN A 8 -10.18 2.81 -3.43
CA GLN A 8 -10.39 3.93 -4.33
C GLN A 8 -9.31 4.96 -4.09
N ILE A 9 -9.09 5.80 -5.10
CA ILE A 9 -8.15 6.92 -4.96
C ILE A 9 -8.61 7.78 -3.78
N GLY A 10 -7.67 8.15 -2.95
CA GLY A 10 -7.96 8.93 -1.74
C GLY A 10 -8.08 8.10 -0.49
N ASN A 11 -8.20 6.78 -0.61
CA ASN A 11 -8.25 5.93 0.57
C ASN A 11 -6.90 5.91 1.27
N SER A 12 -6.93 5.72 2.58
CA SER A 12 -5.73 5.58 3.38
C SER A 12 -5.31 4.12 3.43
N VAL A 13 -4.01 3.89 3.39
CA VAL A 13 -3.46 2.55 3.52
C VAL A 13 -2.27 2.61 4.45
N GLN A 14 -1.96 1.48 5.06
CA GLN A 14 -0.77 1.36 5.90
C GLN A 14 0.24 0.52 5.14
N VAL A 15 1.47 1.00 5.09
CA VAL A 15 2.55 0.30 4.40
C VAL A 15 3.14 -0.74 5.31
N ASN A 16 3.34 -1.95 4.77
CA ASN A 16 4.05 -3.00 5.50
C ASN A 16 5.52 -2.87 5.14
N LEU A 17 6.28 -2.22 6.00
CA LEU A 17 7.67 -1.91 5.73
C LEU A 17 8.53 -3.18 5.68
N GLU A 18 8.17 -4.21 6.43
CA GLU A 18 8.93 -5.44 6.39
C GLU A 18 8.94 -6.07 5.01
N LEU A 19 7.85 -5.93 4.28
CA LEU A 19 7.77 -6.51 2.95
C LEU A 19 8.38 -5.64 1.88
N SER A 20 8.49 -4.33 2.11
CA SER A 20 8.86 -3.40 1.06
C SER A 20 10.21 -2.71 1.26
N LYS A 21 10.78 -2.76 2.45
CA LYS A 21 11.93 -1.91 2.78
C LYS A 21 13.14 -2.16 1.89
N ASP A 22 13.32 -3.39 1.42
CA ASP A 22 14.55 -3.72 0.70
C ASP A 22 14.60 -3.12 -0.69
N ARG A 23 13.47 -2.69 -1.23
CA ARG A 23 13.48 -2.07 -2.55
C ARG A 23 13.23 -0.57 -2.50
N LEU A 24 13.13 0.00 -1.32
CA LEU A 24 12.90 1.43 -1.17
C LEU A 24 14.19 2.13 -0.82
N ASN A 25 14.30 3.41 -1.21
CA ASN A 25 15.49 4.14 -0.83
C ASN A 25 15.39 4.57 0.62
N LYS A 26 16.51 5.02 1.15
CA LYS A 26 16.60 5.31 2.57
C LYS A 26 15.65 6.40 3.00
N GLU A 27 15.50 7.43 2.19
CA GLU A 27 14.62 8.55 2.55
C GLU A 27 13.19 8.11 2.63
N THR A 28 12.78 7.25 1.70
CA THR A 28 11.42 6.73 1.71
C THR A 28 11.18 5.86 2.93
N VAL A 29 12.14 5.01 3.26
CA VAL A 29 12.02 4.17 4.45
C VAL A 29 11.87 5.03 5.70
N GLU A 30 12.67 6.11 5.80
CA GLU A 30 12.57 6.97 6.97
C GLU A 30 11.21 7.66 7.06
N ALA A 31 10.68 8.09 5.93
CA ALA A 31 9.36 8.73 5.92
C ALA A 31 8.29 7.75 6.40
N ILE A 32 8.38 6.50 5.97
CA ILE A 32 7.40 5.49 6.35
C ILE A 32 7.52 5.15 7.82
N LYS A 33 8.75 5.14 8.36
CA LYS A 33 8.93 4.90 9.78
C LYS A 33 8.29 5.99 10.64
N VAL A 34 8.33 7.22 10.15
CA VAL A 34 7.70 8.32 10.87
C VAL A 34 6.18 8.19 10.80
N SER A 35 5.67 7.88 9.61
CA SER A 35 4.23 7.73 9.43
C SER A 35 4.00 6.66 8.37
N PRO A 36 3.56 5.47 8.76
CA PRO A 36 3.39 4.37 7.79
C PRO A 36 2.11 4.48 6.96
N VAL A 37 1.33 5.52 7.15
CA VAL A 37 0.06 5.67 6.44
C VAL A 37 0.25 6.60 5.26
N GLY A 38 -0.25 6.18 4.09
CA GLY A 38 -0.27 7.02 2.92
C GLY A 38 -1.64 7.00 2.29
N LYS A 39 -1.84 7.81 1.27
CA LYS A 39 -3.10 7.86 0.54
C LYS A 39 -2.90 7.38 -0.87
N ILE A 40 -3.86 6.63 -1.38
CA ILE A 40 -3.78 6.14 -2.75
C ILE A 40 -3.99 7.31 -3.70
N SER A 41 -3.02 7.53 -4.58
CA SER A 41 -3.16 8.57 -5.59
C SER A 41 -3.41 8.01 -6.98
N ASP A 42 -3.05 6.75 -7.23
CA ASP A 42 -3.29 6.16 -8.53
C ASP A 42 -3.07 4.65 -8.45
N PHE A 43 -3.47 3.95 -9.50
CA PHE A 43 -3.24 2.52 -9.63
C PHE A 43 -2.48 2.28 -10.93
N ARG A 44 -1.68 1.20 -10.94
CA ARG A 44 -0.95 0.78 -12.13
C ARG A 44 -1.15 -0.71 -12.33
N ILE A 45 -1.37 -1.11 -13.55
CA ILE A 45 -1.51 -2.52 -13.87
C ILE A 45 -0.15 -3.01 -14.35
N THR A 46 0.33 -4.09 -13.75
CA THR A 46 1.62 -4.65 -14.13
C THR A 46 1.40 -5.95 -14.86
N ASP A 47 2.35 -6.27 -15.74
CA ASP A 47 2.26 -7.50 -16.52
C ASP A 47 2.40 -8.71 -15.63
N GLY A 48 1.27 -9.34 -15.33
CA GLY A 48 1.28 -10.61 -14.62
C GLY A 48 1.73 -10.54 -13.19
N LYS A 49 1.89 -9.34 -12.64
CA LYS A 49 2.41 -9.22 -11.30
C LYS A 49 1.43 -8.61 -10.32
N GLY A 50 0.20 -8.42 -10.77
CA GLY A 50 -0.80 -7.84 -9.89
C GLY A 50 -0.91 -6.34 -10.10
N ILE A 51 -1.43 -5.67 -9.09
CA ILE A 51 -1.73 -4.25 -9.19
C ILE A 51 -0.67 -3.46 -8.45
N GLY A 52 -0.14 -2.44 -9.11
CA GLY A 52 0.71 -1.46 -8.45
C GLY A 52 -0.14 -0.32 -7.92
N VAL A 53 0.26 0.23 -6.81
CA VAL A 53 -0.48 1.29 -6.15
C VAL A 53 0.48 2.44 -5.91
N ILE A 54 0.10 3.63 -6.34
CA ILE A 54 0.90 4.82 -6.10
C ILE A 54 0.34 5.48 -4.85
N LEU A 55 1.18 5.65 -3.85
CA LEU A 55 0.79 6.28 -2.60
C LEU A 55 1.47 7.62 -2.44
N GLU A 56 0.72 8.57 -1.92
CA GLU A 56 1.30 9.82 -1.45
C GLU A 56 1.64 9.63 0.01
N LEU A 57 2.92 9.74 0.32
CA LEU A 57 3.42 9.52 1.67
C LEU A 57 3.37 10.80 2.48
N SER A 58 3.63 10.67 3.79
CA SER A 58 3.53 11.80 4.71
C SER A 58 4.46 12.95 4.34
N ASN A 59 5.57 12.66 3.66
CA ASN A 59 6.50 13.71 3.26
C ASN A 59 6.14 14.35 1.91
N GLY A 60 4.99 13.96 1.34
CA GLY A 60 4.56 14.53 0.08
C GLY A 60 5.06 13.82 -1.15
N GLU A 61 5.93 12.84 -0.99
CA GLU A 61 6.44 12.09 -2.12
C GLU A 61 5.46 11.01 -2.53
N GLU A 62 5.47 10.65 -3.80
CA GLU A 62 4.70 9.54 -4.30
C GLU A 62 5.62 8.34 -4.46
N GLN A 63 5.12 7.17 -4.08
CA GLN A 63 5.91 5.96 -4.13
C GLN A 63 5.03 4.80 -4.59
N TRP A 64 5.61 3.93 -5.38
CA TRP A 64 4.92 2.78 -5.95
C TRP A 64 5.05 1.58 -5.00
N PHE A 65 3.94 0.87 -4.81
CA PHE A 65 3.93 -0.34 -3.98
C PHE A 65 3.15 -1.44 -4.69
N PHE A 66 3.51 -2.69 -4.41
CA PHE A 66 2.65 -3.80 -4.78
C PHE A 66 1.49 -3.87 -3.81
N GLU A 67 0.35 -4.39 -4.27
CA GLU A 67 -0.84 -4.42 -3.42
C GLU A 67 -0.65 -5.27 -2.17
N ASP A 68 0.25 -6.25 -2.20
CA ASP A 68 0.46 -7.09 -1.03
C ASP A 68 1.39 -6.45 0.00
N GLU A 69 1.91 -5.28 -0.30
CA GLU A 69 2.76 -4.55 0.63
C GLU A 69 2.00 -3.53 1.46
N ILE A 70 0.70 -3.43 1.26
CA ILE A 70 -0.09 -2.41 1.94
C ILE A 70 -1.39 -3.03 2.46
N ASP A 71 -1.95 -2.38 3.48
CA ASP A 71 -3.24 -2.77 4.06
C ASP A 71 -4.18 -1.59 3.98
N LEU A 72 -5.41 -1.84 3.54
CA LEU A 72 -6.41 -0.80 3.40
C LEU A 72 -6.95 -0.43 4.78
N LEU A 73 -7.11 0.86 5.04
CA LEU A 73 -7.59 1.35 6.32
C LEU A 73 -9.00 1.94 6.16
N ASP A 74 -9.78 1.84 7.23
CA ASP A 74 -11.07 2.51 7.25
C ASP A 74 -10.87 3.95 7.74
N GLU A 75 -11.97 4.69 7.86
CA GLU A 75 -11.87 6.09 8.23
C GLU A 75 -11.40 6.29 9.66
N ASN A 76 -11.39 5.24 10.46
CA ASN A 76 -10.88 5.32 11.82
C ASN A 76 -9.44 4.88 11.93
N GLY A 77 -8.82 4.51 10.81
CA GLY A 77 -7.44 4.08 10.83
C GLY A 77 -7.24 2.61 11.12
N ASN A 78 -8.30 1.84 11.15
CA ASN A 78 -8.19 0.40 11.40
C ASN A 78 -8.06 -0.35 10.09
N VAL A 79 -7.30 -1.44 10.10
CA VAL A 79 -7.16 -2.27 8.92
C VAL A 79 -8.51 -2.91 8.61
N ILE A 80 -9.06 -2.58 7.45
CA ILE A 80 -10.32 -3.17 7.03
C ILE A 80 -10.09 -4.60 6.66
N ARG A 81 -9.02 -4.82 5.91
CA ARG A 81 -8.77 -6.13 5.37
C ARG A 81 -7.42 -6.10 4.72
N LYS A 82 -6.67 -7.16 4.85
CA LYS A 82 -5.41 -7.27 4.15
C LYS A 82 -5.68 -7.43 2.68
N ILE A 83 -4.99 -6.64 1.88
CA ILE A 83 -5.12 -6.72 0.45
C ILE A 83 -4.63 -8.06 -0.03
N TYR A 84 -3.53 -8.49 0.53
CA TYR A 84 -2.92 -9.75 0.16
C TYR A 84 -3.34 -10.81 1.16
N ASP A 85 -3.99 -11.84 0.67
CA ASP A 85 -4.51 -12.88 1.54
C ASP A 85 -4.29 -14.22 0.88
N LYS A 86 -3.22 -14.89 1.24
CA LYS A 86 -2.90 -16.14 0.59
C LYS A 86 -3.39 -17.34 1.34
N LYS A 87 -4.11 -17.17 2.39
CA LYS A 87 -4.58 -18.34 3.07
C LYS A 87 -6.02 -18.63 2.79
N GLU A 88 -6.65 -17.88 2.00
CA GLU A 88 -8.02 -18.14 1.76
C GLU A 88 -8.22 -19.41 1.00
N ASN A 89 -7.19 -19.97 0.48
CA ASN A 89 -7.40 -21.14 -0.28
C ASN A 89 -7.53 -22.35 0.55
N ASN A 90 -7.77 -22.22 1.68
CA ASN A 90 -8.02 -23.38 2.43
C ASN A 90 -8.96 -23.19 3.47
#